data_5a28f16221a786f0ee97b47a015670fd
#
_entry.id   5a28f16221a786f0ee97b47a015670fd
#
_cell.length_a   1.000
_cell.length_b   1.000
_cell.length_c   1.000
_cell.angle_alpha   90.00
_cell.angle_beta   90.00
_cell.angle_gamma   90.00
#
_symmetry.space_group_name_H-M   'P 1'
#
loop_
_entity.id
_entity.type
_entity.pdbx_description
1 polymer ?
#
loop_
_entity_poly.entity_id
_entity_poly.type
_entity_poly.pdbx_seq_one_letter_code
_entity_poly.pdbx_strand_id
1 'polypeptide(L)'
;HGLHYASCVFEGERVYDGAIFKLEEHTSRLFYSAKRMGMTIPYSEKEINDACNKIVSVQNVQNGYVRPTIWRGSEMMAISAQQTKIHVAIATWEWGSYFDPKLKLEGIKLNISNWRRPAPNTIPWDTKASGLYMICTLSKHEAEKQGFTDSLMLDHEGNVAEATGANIFFKDKNGDLHTPIPDSFLDGITRRTVIEIAKSKNIKVYERKINPSELSNFVGCFLTGTAAEVTPVSCIAE
;
A
#
# COMPACT_ATOMS: atom_id res chain seq x y z
N HIS A 1 -14.05 -13.38 -13.74
CA HIS A 1 -14.76 -12.50 -12.81
C HIS A 1 -13.82 -11.42 -12.23
N GLY A 2 -12.57 -11.78 -11.93
CA GLY A 2 -11.58 -10.84 -11.43
C GLY A 2 -11.38 -9.61 -12.32
N LEU A 3 -11.31 -9.80 -13.64
CA LEU A 3 -11.12 -8.72 -14.62
C LEU A 3 -12.36 -7.79 -14.70
N HIS A 4 -13.57 -8.34 -14.69
CA HIS A 4 -14.80 -7.56 -14.89
C HIS A 4 -15.31 -6.87 -13.61
N TYR A 5 -15.13 -7.50 -12.46
CA TYR A 5 -15.70 -7.05 -11.18
C TYR A 5 -14.65 -6.80 -10.09
N ALA A 6 -13.38 -6.75 -10.47
CA ALA A 6 -12.26 -6.54 -9.55
C ALA A 6 -12.21 -7.52 -8.36
N SER A 7 -12.76 -8.73 -8.53
CA SER A 7 -12.71 -9.80 -7.51
C SER A 7 -11.31 -10.40 -7.42
N CYS A 8 -10.39 -9.59 -6.95
CA CYS A 8 -8.96 -9.86 -6.88
C CYS A 8 -8.36 -9.18 -5.65
N VAL A 9 -7.44 -9.86 -4.98
CA VAL A 9 -6.57 -9.31 -3.94
C VAL A 9 -5.12 -9.61 -4.30
N PHE A 10 -4.20 -8.78 -3.84
CA PHE A 10 -2.79 -8.98 -4.13
C PHE A 10 -1.90 -8.52 -2.98
N GLU A 11 -0.67 -8.95 -2.99
CA GLU A 11 0.39 -8.41 -2.16
C GLU A 11 1.52 -7.83 -3.01
N GLY A 12 2.35 -7.06 -2.35
CA GLY A 12 3.58 -6.56 -2.91
C GLY A 12 4.66 -6.66 -1.86
N GLU A 13 5.72 -7.38 -2.17
CA GLU A 13 6.78 -7.75 -1.25
C GLU A 13 8.11 -7.33 -1.83
N ARG A 14 8.96 -6.71 -1.03
CA ARG A 14 10.28 -6.28 -1.47
C ARG A 14 11.31 -7.37 -1.21
N VAL A 15 12.17 -7.61 -2.20
CA VAL A 15 13.35 -8.49 -2.08
C VAL A 15 14.58 -7.63 -1.90
N TYR A 16 15.36 -7.91 -0.85
CA TYR A 16 16.67 -7.32 -0.59
C TYR A 16 17.69 -8.44 -0.43
N ASP A 17 18.73 -8.42 -1.24
CA ASP A 17 19.81 -9.43 -1.21
C ASP A 17 19.28 -10.87 -1.24
N GLY A 18 18.28 -11.13 -2.08
CA GLY A 18 17.64 -12.43 -2.26
C GLY A 18 16.64 -12.82 -1.16
N ALA A 19 16.44 -12.00 -0.13
CA ALA A 19 15.49 -12.24 0.96
C ALA A 19 14.24 -11.38 0.84
N ILE A 20 13.06 -11.99 1.01
CA ILE A 20 11.78 -11.26 1.02
C ILE A 20 11.57 -10.64 2.41
N PHE A 21 11.42 -9.33 2.46
CA PHE A 21 11.21 -8.61 3.71
C PHE A 21 9.78 -8.83 4.23
N LYS A 22 9.66 -9.31 5.47
CA LYS A 22 8.39 -9.54 6.19
C LYS A 22 7.39 -10.40 5.41
N LEU A 23 7.87 -11.48 4.80
CA LEU A 23 7.07 -12.39 3.97
C LEU A 23 5.82 -12.90 4.70
N GLU A 24 5.98 -13.36 5.95
CA GLU A 24 4.89 -13.94 6.73
C GLU A 24 3.77 -12.92 6.98
N GLU A 25 4.11 -11.68 7.30
CA GLU A 25 3.13 -10.61 7.52
C GLU A 25 2.40 -10.24 6.23
N HIS A 26 3.09 -10.26 5.08
CA HIS A 26 2.48 -10.05 3.77
C HIS A 26 1.53 -11.19 3.43
N THR A 27 1.94 -12.43 3.58
CA THR A 27 1.10 -13.61 3.32
C THR A 27 -0.13 -13.63 4.22
N SER A 28 0.03 -13.37 5.51
CA SER A 28 -1.10 -13.30 6.44
C SER A 28 -2.11 -12.20 6.03
N ARG A 29 -1.63 -11.03 5.56
CA ARG A 29 -2.52 -9.98 5.06
C ARG A 29 -3.18 -10.36 3.73
N LEU A 30 -2.51 -11.11 2.86
CA LEU A 30 -3.10 -11.66 1.64
C LEU A 30 -4.29 -12.58 1.96
N PHE A 31 -4.12 -13.48 2.93
CA PHE A 31 -5.18 -14.38 3.41
C PHE A 31 -6.32 -13.61 4.07
N TYR A 32 -6.01 -12.62 4.90
CA TYR A 32 -7.01 -11.72 5.46
C TYR A 32 -7.83 -11.03 4.35
N SER A 33 -7.16 -10.44 3.37
CA SER A 33 -7.81 -9.75 2.26
C SER A 33 -8.70 -10.68 1.44
N ALA A 34 -8.23 -11.89 1.12
CA ALA A 34 -9.00 -12.90 0.42
C ALA A 34 -10.25 -13.30 1.21
N LYS A 35 -10.11 -13.58 2.51
CA LYS A 35 -11.23 -13.94 3.39
C LYS A 35 -12.29 -12.83 3.46
N ARG A 36 -11.86 -11.57 3.59
CA ARG A 36 -12.76 -10.39 3.60
C ARG A 36 -13.53 -10.24 2.27
N MET A 37 -12.91 -10.67 1.16
CA MET A 37 -13.53 -10.68 -0.17
C MET A 37 -14.33 -11.99 -0.43
N GLY A 38 -14.52 -12.83 0.59
CA GLY A 38 -15.25 -14.11 0.47
C GLY A 38 -14.55 -15.14 -0.41
N MET A 39 -13.21 -15.08 -0.51
CA MET A 39 -12.40 -16.04 -1.26
C MET A 39 -11.67 -16.99 -0.30
N THR A 40 -11.77 -18.30 -0.55
CA THR A 40 -10.99 -19.32 0.15
C THR A 40 -9.82 -19.73 -0.73
N ILE A 41 -8.60 -19.44 -0.26
CA ILE A 41 -7.36 -19.79 -0.97
C ILE A 41 -7.17 -21.29 -0.89
N PRO A 42 -6.92 -22.02 -2.02
CA PRO A 42 -6.78 -23.48 -2.03
C PRO A 42 -5.38 -23.96 -1.58
N TYR A 43 -4.60 -23.11 -0.94
CA TYR A 43 -3.26 -23.38 -0.42
C TYR A 43 -3.14 -22.82 1.00
N SER A 44 -2.22 -23.36 1.79
CA SER A 44 -1.84 -22.83 3.10
C SER A 44 -0.90 -21.62 2.98
N GLU A 45 -0.81 -20.81 4.03
CA GLU A 45 0.17 -19.70 4.11
C GLU A 45 1.61 -20.21 3.89
N LYS A 46 1.93 -21.39 4.45
CA LYS A 46 3.25 -22.00 4.25
C LYS A 46 3.55 -22.31 2.79
N GLU A 47 2.59 -22.89 2.05
CA GLU A 47 2.77 -23.19 0.62
C GLU A 47 2.97 -21.90 -0.20
N ILE A 48 2.25 -20.82 0.12
CA ILE A 48 2.45 -19.52 -0.52
C ILE A 48 3.85 -18.96 -0.21
N ASN A 49 4.28 -19.00 1.06
CA ASN A 49 5.62 -18.55 1.47
C ASN A 49 6.72 -19.35 0.77
N ASP A 50 6.58 -20.66 0.72
CA ASP A 50 7.55 -21.54 0.04
C ASP A 50 7.62 -21.23 -1.47
N ALA A 51 6.46 -20.96 -2.10
CA ALA A 51 6.39 -20.60 -3.51
C ALA A 51 7.01 -19.22 -3.79
N CYS A 52 6.78 -18.21 -2.93
CA CYS A 52 7.42 -16.90 -3.03
C CYS A 52 8.95 -17.00 -2.93
N ASN A 53 9.46 -17.71 -1.94
CA ASN A 53 10.90 -17.94 -1.79
C ASN A 53 11.47 -18.72 -2.98
N LYS A 54 10.74 -19.74 -3.46
CA LYS A 54 11.16 -20.56 -4.59
C LYS A 54 11.29 -19.76 -5.88
N ILE A 55 10.32 -18.89 -6.20
CA ILE A 55 10.37 -18.11 -7.44
C ILE A 55 11.51 -17.09 -7.41
N VAL A 56 11.77 -16.43 -6.27
CA VAL A 56 12.91 -15.51 -6.08
C VAL A 56 14.23 -16.26 -6.31
N SER A 57 14.39 -17.43 -5.70
CA SER A 57 15.59 -18.26 -5.84
C SER A 57 15.81 -18.74 -7.28
N VAL A 58 14.77 -19.29 -7.94
CA VAL A 58 14.87 -19.82 -9.31
C VAL A 58 15.19 -18.74 -10.32
N GLN A 59 14.66 -17.52 -10.14
CA GLN A 59 14.95 -16.39 -11.03
C GLN A 59 16.16 -15.57 -10.58
N ASN A 60 16.84 -15.98 -9.50
CA ASN A 60 18.03 -15.31 -8.95
C ASN A 60 17.83 -13.79 -8.72
N VAL A 61 16.64 -13.40 -8.26
CA VAL A 61 16.31 -12.00 -7.97
C VAL A 61 17.01 -11.58 -6.69
N GLN A 62 17.94 -10.64 -6.79
CA GLN A 62 18.69 -10.10 -5.64
C GLN A 62 17.98 -8.90 -5.04
N ASN A 63 17.59 -7.92 -5.86
CA ASN A 63 16.85 -6.75 -5.46
C ASN A 63 15.64 -6.60 -6.37
N GLY A 64 14.46 -6.83 -5.83
CA GLY A 64 13.28 -6.96 -6.66
C GLY A 64 11.98 -6.88 -5.91
N TYR A 65 10.96 -7.41 -6.53
CA TYR A 65 9.59 -7.37 -6.05
C TYR A 65 8.89 -8.70 -6.30
N VAL A 66 8.07 -9.13 -5.34
CA VAL A 66 7.19 -10.30 -5.47
C VAL A 66 5.74 -9.82 -5.42
N ARG A 67 4.91 -10.36 -6.30
CA ARG A 67 3.51 -10.02 -6.46
C ARG A 67 2.64 -11.28 -6.40
N PRO A 68 2.28 -11.77 -5.21
CA PRO A 68 1.21 -12.75 -5.08
C PRO A 68 -0.13 -12.09 -5.44
N THR A 69 -0.93 -12.79 -6.22
CA THR A 69 -2.25 -12.32 -6.67
C THR A 69 -3.25 -13.47 -6.61
N ILE A 70 -4.43 -13.19 -6.06
CA ILE A 70 -5.52 -14.16 -5.90
C ILE A 70 -6.77 -13.56 -6.52
N TRP A 71 -7.45 -14.32 -7.38
CA TRP A 71 -8.65 -13.83 -8.05
C TRP A 71 -9.69 -14.94 -8.30
N ARG A 72 -10.92 -14.51 -8.49
CA ARG A 72 -12.00 -15.40 -8.95
C ARG A 72 -11.90 -15.64 -10.44
N GLY A 73 -12.05 -16.89 -10.84
CA GLY A 73 -12.05 -17.32 -12.23
C GLY A 73 -13.27 -16.84 -13.05
N SER A 74 -13.44 -17.41 -14.22
CA SER A 74 -14.42 -16.98 -15.22
C SER A 74 -15.61 -17.96 -15.40
N GLU A 75 -15.78 -18.88 -14.48
CA GLU A 75 -16.87 -19.88 -14.54
C GLU A 75 -18.26 -19.23 -14.39
N MET A 76 -18.31 -18.03 -13.80
CA MET A 76 -19.50 -17.20 -13.69
C MET A 76 -19.18 -15.77 -14.10
N MET A 77 -20.06 -15.14 -14.90
CA MET A 77 -19.87 -13.79 -15.44
C MET A 77 -20.95 -12.80 -14.98
N ALA A 78 -21.71 -13.12 -13.94
CA ALA A 78 -22.66 -12.23 -13.28
C ALA A 78 -22.10 -11.73 -11.93
N ILE A 79 -22.87 -10.91 -11.21
CA ILE A 79 -22.47 -10.40 -9.88
C ILE A 79 -22.22 -11.55 -8.90
N SER A 80 -23.07 -12.60 -8.93
CA SER A 80 -22.83 -13.82 -8.15
C SER A 80 -21.60 -14.56 -8.68
N ALA A 81 -20.69 -14.90 -7.77
CA ALA A 81 -19.42 -15.55 -8.10
C ALA A 81 -19.07 -16.71 -7.15
N GLN A 82 -20.07 -17.27 -6.48
CA GLN A 82 -19.85 -18.29 -5.43
C GLN A 82 -19.30 -19.61 -5.97
N GLN A 83 -19.57 -19.93 -7.24
CA GLN A 83 -19.10 -21.17 -7.89
C GLN A 83 -17.82 -20.97 -8.72
N THR A 84 -17.22 -19.81 -8.66
CA THR A 84 -15.95 -19.58 -9.36
C THR A 84 -14.80 -20.25 -8.61
N LYS A 85 -13.84 -20.77 -9.37
CA LYS A 85 -12.57 -21.24 -8.82
C LYS A 85 -11.73 -20.06 -8.36
N ILE A 86 -10.95 -20.28 -7.31
CA ILE A 86 -9.96 -19.31 -6.84
C ILE A 86 -8.61 -19.66 -7.45
N HIS A 87 -8.05 -18.70 -8.15
CA HIS A 87 -6.74 -18.81 -8.79
C HIS A 87 -5.69 -18.05 -7.99
N VAL A 88 -4.46 -18.55 -8.04
CA VAL A 88 -3.29 -17.94 -7.41
C VAL A 88 -2.18 -17.84 -8.45
N ALA A 89 -1.54 -16.69 -8.53
CA ALA A 89 -0.30 -16.50 -9.27
C ALA A 89 0.69 -15.73 -8.45
N ILE A 90 1.97 -16.05 -8.60
CA ILE A 90 3.07 -15.34 -7.96
C ILE A 90 4.04 -14.93 -9.06
N ALA A 91 4.24 -13.63 -9.22
CA ALA A 91 5.23 -13.06 -10.14
C ALA A 91 6.37 -12.44 -9.37
N THR A 92 7.58 -12.48 -9.93
CA THR A 92 8.72 -11.74 -9.41
C THR A 92 9.53 -11.12 -10.55
N TRP A 93 10.17 -10.01 -10.26
CA TRP A 93 11.05 -9.31 -11.20
C TRP A 93 12.08 -8.47 -10.44
N GLU A 94 13.20 -8.22 -11.07
CA GLU A 94 14.13 -7.22 -10.58
C GLU A 94 13.49 -5.84 -10.63
N TRP A 95 13.60 -5.10 -9.54
CA TRP A 95 13.03 -3.76 -9.46
C TRP A 95 13.91 -2.85 -8.63
N GLY A 96 14.41 -1.82 -9.25
CA GLY A 96 15.18 -0.77 -8.59
C GLY A 96 14.33 0.12 -7.68
N SER A 97 14.67 1.37 -7.58
CA SER A 97 13.88 2.33 -6.80
C SER A 97 12.55 2.64 -7.48
N TYR A 98 11.46 2.69 -6.70
CA TYR A 98 10.13 3.08 -7.18
C TYR A 98 10.10 4.55 -7.65
N PHE A 99 10.76 5.42 -6.91
CA PHE A 99 10.99 6.80 -7.32
C PHE A 99 12.42 6.97 -7.80
N ASP A 100 12.64 7.97 -8.66
CA ASP A 100 13.99 8.35 -9.08
C ASP A 100 14.89 8.58 -7.85
N PRO A 101 16.12 8.03 -7.80
CA PRO A 101 17.03 8.22 -6.66
C PRO A 101 17.28 9.68 -6.30
N LYS A 102 17.28 10.58 -7.26
CA LYS A 102 17.41 12.02 -7.03
C LYS A 102 16.21 12.57 -6.26
N LEU A 103 14.99 12.16 -6.62
CA LEU A 103 13.77 12.54 -5.91
C LEU A 103 13.72 11.98 -4.48
N LYS A 104 14.37 10.84 -4.22
CA LYS A 104 14.51 10.31 -2.84
C LYS A 104 15.38 11.20 -1.96
N LEU A 105 16.31 11.96 -2.52
CA LEU A 105 17.16 12.91 -1.78
C LEU A 105 16.51 14.28 -1.65
N GLU A 106 15.88 14.78 -2.71
CA GLU A 106 15.27 16.11 -2.77
C GLU A 106 13.85 16.13 -2.16
N GLY A 107 13.20 14.96 -2.05
CA GLY A 107 11.81 14.79 -1.66
C GLY A 107 10.85 14.94 -2.84
N ILE A 108 9.80 14.12 -2.83
CA ILE A 108 8.75 14.16 -3.85
C ILE A 108 7.74 15.28 -3.56
N LYS A 109 7.01 15.69 -4.60
CA LYS A 109 5.93 16.68 -4.51
C LYS A 109 4.58 16.01 -4.64
N LEU A 110 3.65 16.38 -3.77
CA LEU A 110 2.27 15.90 -3.77
C LEU A 110 1.30 17.06 -4.05
N ASN A 111 0.28 16.80 -4.89
CA ASN A 111 -0.93 17.62 -4.86
C ASN A 111 -1.95 17.02 -3.88
N ILE A 112 -3.07 17.71 -3.63
CA ILE A 112 -4.21 17.13 -2.92
C ILE A 112 -5.17 16.56 -3.95
N SER A 113 -5.51 15.27 -3.81
CA SER A 113 -6.39 14.56 -4.73
C SER A 113 -7.84 15.04 -4.64
N ASN A 114 -8.53 15.12 -5.77
CA ASN A 114 -9.97 15.28 -5.83
C ASN A 114 -10.74 14.02 -5.40
N TRP A 115 -10.12 12.84 -5.49
CA TRP A 115 -10.68 11.57 -5.05
C TRP A 115 -10.35 11.33 -3.59
N ARG A 116 -11.34 10.82 -2.84
CA ARG A 116 -11.19 10.52 -1.41
C ARG A 116 -11.14 9.03 -1.15
N ARG A 117 -10.49 8.63 -0.07
CA ARG A 117 -10.58 7.25 0.42
C ARG A 117 -12.03 6.97 0.87
N PRO A 118 -12.52 5.74 0.61
CA PRO A 118 -13.91 5.39 0.87
C PRO A 118 -14.22 5.39 2.37
N ALA A 119 -15.47 5.71 2.71
CA ALA A 119 -15.96 5.57 4.07
C ALA A 119 -15.94 4.10 4.53
N PRO A 120 -15.72 3.82 5.82
CA PRO A 120 -15.99 2.50 6.40
C PRO A 120 -17.40 2.04 6.02
N ASN A 121 -17.59 0.74 5.77
CA ASN A 121 -18.86 0.11 5.35
C ASN A 121 -19.32 0.39 3.90
N THR A 122 -18.60 1.17 3.11
CA THR A 122 -18.89 1.35 1.68
C THR A 122 -18.15 0.33 0.79
N ILE A 123 -17.00 -0.13 1.24
CA ILE A 123 -16.14 -1.09 0.55
C ILE A 123 -15.23 -1.76 1.60
N PRO A 124 -14.67 -2.96 1.38
CA PRO A 124 -13.70 -3.58 2.30
C PRO A 124 -12.34 -2.83 2.29
N TRP A 125 -12.32 -1.63 2.83
CA TRP A 125 -11.21 -0.66 2.82
C TRP A 125 -9.93 -1.17 3.49
N ASP A 126 -10.07 -2.09 4.43
CA ASP A 126 -9.01 -2.72 5.22
C ASP A 126 -8.27 -3.84 4.47
N THR A 127 -8.60 -4.04 3.20
CA THR A 127 -8.02 -5.09 2.35
C THR A 127 -7.10 -4.52 1.27
N LYS A 128 -6.25 -5.38 0.71
CA LYS A 128 -5.48 -5.06 -0.49
C LYS A 128 -6.22 -5.56 -1.76
N ALA A 129 -7.49 -5.18 -1.87
CA ALA A 129 -8.35 -5.51 -3.01
C ALA A 129 -8.09 -4.60 -4.21
N SER A 130 -8.04 -5.17 -5.41
CA SER A 130 -7.74 -4.45 -6.66
C SER A 130 -8.71 -3.29 -6.93
N GLY A 131 -9.98 -3.44 -6.59
CA GLY A 131 -11.00 -2.40 -6.79
C GLY A 131 -10.76 -1.10 -6.03
N LEU A 132 -9.97 -1.14 -4.96
CA LEU A 132 -9.59 0.05 -4.18
C LEU A 132 -8.55 0.93 -4.89
N TYR A 133 -7.87 0.40 -5.91
CA TYR A 133 -6.76 1.09 -6.59
C TYR A 133 -7.20 1.94 -7.79
N MET A 134 -8.46 1.85 -8.22
CA MET A 134 -8.97 2.67 -9.32
C MET A 134 -8.82 4.17 -9.02
N ILE A 135 -9.29 4.61 -7.85
CA ILE A 135 -9.17 6.02 -7.43
C ILE A 135 -7.72 6.44 -7.20
N CYS A 136 -6.85 5.51 -6.76
CA CYS A 136 -5.42 5.78 -6.63
C CYS A 136 -4.78 6.04 -7.99
N THR A 137 -5.11 5.24 -9.01
CA THR A 137 -4.64 5.42 -10.39
C THR A 137 -5.10 6.76 -10.96
N LEU A 138 -6.37 7.11 -10.79
CA LEU A 138 -6.92 8.39 -11.26
C LEU A 138 -6.23 9.58 -10.58
N SER A 139 -6.02 9.52 -9.26
CA SER A 139 -5.32 10.54 -8.49
C SER A 139 -3.87 10.71 -8.94
N LYS A 140 -3.17 9.58 -9.15
CA LYS A 140 -1.79 9.56 -9.62
C LYS A 140 -1.64 10.19 -11.00
N HIS A 141 -2.50 9.83 -11.95
CA HIS A 141 -2.47 10.39 -13.30
C HIS A 141 -2.75 11.89 -13.30
N GLU A 142 -3.68 12.36 -12.44
CA GLU A 142 -3.96 13.79 -12.32
C GLU A 142 -2.77 14.56 -11.73
N ALA A 143 -2.13 14.02 -10.69
CA ALA A 143 -0.92 14.60 -10.12
C ALA A 143 0.20 14.73 -11.16
N GLU A 144 0.45 13.68 -11.93
CA GLU A 144 1.47 13.66 -12.98
C GLU A 144 1.20 14.71 -14.07
N LYS A 145 -0.06 14.89 -14.50
CA LYS A 145 -0.44 15.94 -15.45
C LYS A 145 -0.17 17.35 -14.92
N GLN A 146 -0.28 17.55 -13.61
CA GLN A 146 -0.02 18.82 -12.94
C GLN A 146 1.46 19.02 -12.56
N GLY A 147 2.34 18.06 -12.87
CA GLY A 147 3.77 18.14 -12.57
C GLY A 147 4.15 17.71 -11.14
N PHE A 148 3.23 17.07 -10.43
CA PHE A 148 3.51 16.45 -9.13
C PHE A 148 3.94 15.00 -9.28
N THR A 149 4.64 14.48 -8.26
CA THR A 149 5.11 13.10 -8.28
C THR A 149 4.02 12.11 -7.86
N ASP A 150 3.15 12.51 -6.92
CA ASP A 150 2.05 11.69 -6.40
C ASP A 150 0.96 12.59 -5.82
N SER A 151 -0.12 12.01 -5.27
CA SER A 151 -1.22 12.74 -4.63
C SER A 151 -1.34 12.37 -3.16
N LEU A 152 -1.60 13.37 -2.33
CA LEU A 152 -2.18 13.19 -1.00
C LEU A 152 -3.68 13.00 -1.12
N MET A 153 -4.19 11.88 -0.63
CA MET A 153 -5.62 11.57 -0.58
C MET A 153 -6.18 11.89 0.80
N LEU A 154 -7.37 12.46 0.83
CA LEU A 154 -8.13 12.67 2.05
C LEU A 154 -9.11 11.51 2.27
N ASP A 155 -9.55 11.30 3.51
CA ASP A 155 -10.65 10.41 3.84
C ASP A 155 -12.01 11.02 3.46
N HIS A 156 -13.08 10.28 3.66
CA HIS A 156 -14.45 10.72 3.36
C HIS A 156 -14.90 11.92 4.22
N GLU A 157 -14.26 12.15 5.37
CA GLU A 157 -14.54 13.29 6.26
C GLU A 157 -13.68 14.52 5.94
N GLY A 158 -12.67 14.36 5.06
CA GLY A 158 -11.76 15.44 4.66
C GLY A 158 -10.48 15.52 5.50
N ASN A 159 -10.19 14.53 6.35
CA ASN A 159 -8.89 14.44 7.01
C ASN A 159 -7.86 13.78 6.10
N VAL A 160 -6.60 14.01 6.38
CA VAL A 160 -5.50 13.34 5.68
C VAL A 160 -5.60 11.84 5.88
N ALA A 161 -5.49 11.08 4.79
CA ALA A 161 -5.50 9.63 4.79
C ALA A 161 -4.11 9.06 4.45
N GLU A 162 -3.77 9.03 3.19
CA GLU A 162 -2.51 8.46 2.69
C GLU A 162 -2.18 9.04 1.30
N ALA A 163 -1.04 8.69 0.70
CA ALA A 163 -0.79 8.90 -0.72
C ALA A 163 -1.44 7.80 -1.57
N THR A 164 -1.29 7.83 -2.90
CA THR A 164 -2.00 6.88 -3.78
C THR A 164 -1.61 5.41 -3.56
N GLY A 165 -0.43 5.14 -3.06
CA GLY A 165 0.07 3.77 -2.82
C GLY A 165 0.96 3.63 -1.60
N ALA A 166 0.94 4.61 -0.68
CA ALA A 166 1.82 4.64 0.50
C ALA A 166 1.17 5.42 1.64
N ASN A 167 1.40 4.99 2.88
CA ASN A 167 0.98 5.74 4.06
C ASN A 167 1.88 6.97 4.28
N ILE A 168 1.44 7.91 5.10
CA ILE A 168 2.11 9.18 5.31
C ILE A 168 2.40 9.44 6.78
N PHE A 169 3.56 10.06 7.04
CA PHE A 169 3.99 10.54 8.36
C PHE A 169 4.38 12.00 8.27
N PHE A 170 4.11 12.71 9.34
CA PHE A 170 4.53 14.09 9.55
C PHE A 170 5.40 14.16 10.79
N LYS A 171 6.40 15.04 10.77
CA LYS A 171 7.28 15.32 11.90
C LYS A 171 6.98 16.70 12.44
N ASP A 172 6.77 16.81 13.73
CA ASP A 172 6.59 18.10 14.39
C ASP A 172 7.91 18.75 14.82
N LYS A 173 7.84 19.95 15.40
CA LYS A 173 8.99 20.71 15.88
C LYS A 173 9.74 20.05 17.04
N ASN A 174 9.08 19.14 17.77
CA ASN A 174 9.72 18.40 18.88
C ASN A 174 10.44 17.14 18.37
N GLY A 175 10.26 16.77 17.10
CA GLY A 175 10.79 15.55 16.52
C GLY A 175 9.86 14.35 16.63
N ASP A 176 8.68 14.52 17.20
CA ASP A 176 7.66 13.49 17.31
C ASP A 176 6.98 13.25 15.96
N LEU A 177 6.49 12.02 15.73
CA LEU A 177 5.85 11.63 14.48
C LEU A 177 4.33 11.59 14.64
N HIS A 178 3.63 12.02 13.60
CA HIS A 178 2.18 11.94 13.49
C HIS A 178 1.81 11.19 12.22
N THR A 179 0.86 10.27 12.31
CA THR A 179 0.36 9.52 11.15
C THR A 179 -1.15 9.33 11.27
N PRO A 180 -1.90 9.36 10.16
CA PRO A 180 -3.34 9.12 10.21
C PRO A 180 -3.68 7.73 10.75
N ILE A 181 -4.85 7.64 11.43
CA ILE A 181 -5.43 6.36 11.85
C ILE A 181 -5.91 5.62 10.60
N PRO A 182 -5.52 4.34 10.40
CA PRO A 182 -5.93 3.57 9.23
C PRO A 182 -7.36 3.04 9.38
N ASP A 183 -8.36 3.92 9.27
CA ASP A 183 -9.79 3.62 9.41
C ASP A 183 -10.56 3.70 8.07
N SER A 184 -9.90 4.14 7.00
CA SER A 184 -10.43 4.25 5.63
C SER A 184 -9.43 3.83 4.55
N PHE A 185 -8.25 3.36 4.96
CA PHE A 185 -7.15 2.95 4.09
C PHE A 185 -6.33 1.84 4.74
N LEU A 186 -5.46 1.21 3.95
CA LEU A 186 -4.70 0.04 4.37
C LEU A 186 -3.64 0.39 5.43
N ASP A 187 -3.62 -0.34 6.56
CA ASP A 187 -2.54 -0.28 7.55
C ASP A 187 -1.28 -0.97 7.01
N GLY A 188 -0.36 -0.16 6.50
CA GLY A 188 0.83 -0.63 5.79
C GLY A 188 1.82 -1.38 6.70
N ILE A 189 2.40 -2.47 6.20
CA ILE A 189 3.44 -3.23 6.92
C ILE A 189 4.67 -2.33 7.14
N THR A 190 5.07 -1.54 6.14
CA THR A 190 6.14 -0.54 6.29
C THR A 190 5.78 0.54 7.31
N ARG A 191 4.51 1.00 7.34
CA ARG A 191 4.02 1.94 8.34
C ARG A 191 4.22 1.38 9.75
N ARG A 192 3.75 0.15 10.01
CA ARG A 192 3.93 -0.51 11.32
C ARG A 192 5.39 -0.66 11.69
N THR A 193 6.23 -1.06 10.74
CA THR A 193 7.69 -1.19 10.94
C THR A 193 8.32 0.16 11.34
N VAL A 194 7.94 1.27 10.69
CA VAL A 194 8.43 2.61 11.06
C VAL A 194 7.97 2.99 12.47
N ILE A 195 6.74 2.68 12.87
CA ILE A 195 6.25 2.91 14.24
C ILE A 195 7.08 2.11 15.25
N GLU A 196 7.35 0.84 14.98
CA GLU A 196 8.20 -0.02 15.84
C GLU A 196 9.61 0.56 15.98
N ILE A 197 10.24 0.96 14.87
CA ILE A 197 11.58 1.58 14.87
C ILE A 197 11.57 2.90 15.64
N ALA A 198 10.58 3.76 15.43
CA ALA A 198 10.47 5.03 16.14
C ALA A 198 10.37 4.81 17.65
N LYS A 199 9.50 3.87 18.09
CA LYS A 199 9.37 3.50 19.50
C LYS A 199 10.67 2.97 20.09
N SER A 200 11.42 2.13 19.36
CA SER A 200 12.73 1.61 19.82
C SER A 200 13.80 2.70 19.98
N LYS A 201 13.60 3.83 19.30
CA LYS A 201 14.47 5.01 19.38
C LYS A 201 13.94 6.10 20.32
N ASN A 202 12.90 5.81 21.12
CA ASN A 202 12.24 6.76 22.01
C ASN A 202 11.64 7.98 21.27
N ILE A 203 11.28 7.84 20.00
CA ILE A 203 10.53 8.83 19.24
C ILE A 203 9.06 8.55 19.46
N LYS A 204 8.30 9.54 19.93
CA LYS A 204 6.84 9.38 20.09
C LYS A 204 6.15 9.34 18.74
N VAL A 205 5.14 8.49 18.64
CA VAL A 205 4.29 8.39 17.45
C VAL A 205 2.84 8.55 17.85
N TYR A 206 2.17 9.53 17.24
CA TYR A 206 0.75 9.81 17.45
C TYR A 206 -0.05 9.33 16.22
N GLU A 207 -0.82 8.30 16.44
CA GLU A 207 -1.81 7.84 15.45
C GLU A 207 -3.11 8.60 15.70
N ARG A 208 -3.47 9.54 14.81
CA ARG A 208 -4.62 10.44 15.00
C ARG A 208 -5.19 10.94 13.68
N LYS A 209 -6.40 11.49 13.71
CA LYS A 209 -6.91 12.28 12.59
C LYS A 209 -6.08 13.56 12.43
N ILE A 210 -5.76 13.93 11.20
CA ILE A 210 -4.96 15.10 10.84
C ILE A 210 -5.77 15.92 9.84
N ASN A 211 -6.10 17.15 10.23
CA ASN A 211 -6.80 18.05 9.31
C ASN A 211 -5.78 18.68 8.32
N PRO A 212 -6.10 18.83 7.03
CA PRO A 212 -5.23 19.50 6.06
C PRO A 212 -4.73 20.87 6.51
N SER A 213 -5.53 21.64 7.24
CA SER A 213 -5.12 22.96 7.78
C SER A 213 -3.97 22.90 8.79
N GLU A 214 -3.65 21.71 9.34
CA GLU A 214 -2.53 21.51 10.25
C GLU A 214 -1.20 21.28 9.53
N LEU A 215 -1.21 21.01 8.22
CA LEU A 215 -0.01 20.60 7.48
C LEU A 215 1.13 21.61 7.58
N SER A 216 0.83 22.90 7.64
CA SER A 216 1.80 23.96 7.81
C SER A 216 2.49 23.99 9.19
N ASN A 217 1.97 23.27 10.17
CA ASN A 217 2.57 23.20 11.52
C ASN A 217 3.69 22.14 11.62
N PHE A 218 3.80 21.23 10.65
CA PHE A 218 4.82 20.22 10.61
C PHE A 218 6.10 20.71 9.94
N VAL A 219 7.23 20.17 10.36
CA VAL A 219 8.58 20.54 9.87
C VAL A 219 9.15 19.48 8.92
N GLY A 220 8.47 18.35 8.74
CA GLY A 220 8.88 17.29 7.83
C GLY A 220 7.74 16.36 7.51
N CYS A 221 7.85 15.66 6.37
CA CYS A 221 6.88 14.71 5.88
C CYS A 221 7.58 13.61 5.09
N PHE A 222 7.10 12.37 5.21
CA PHE A 222 7.58 11.26 4.40
C PHE A 222 6.48 10.21 4.19
N LEU A 223 6.62 9.46 3.11
CA LEU A 223 5.77 8.31 2.78
C LEU A 223 6.41 7.01 3.23
N THR A 224 5.57 6.01 3.49
CA THR A 224 6.00 4.64 3.79
C THR A 224 5.19 3.63 3.01
N GLY A 225 5.87 2.70 2.33
CA GLY A 225 5.22 1.64 1.58
C GLY A 225 6.24 0.63 1.08
N THR A 226 5.82 -0.58 0.76
CA THR A 226 6.74 -1.62 0.28
C THR A 226 7.47 -1.19 -1.01
N ALA A 227 6.76 -0.61 -1.98
CA ALA A 227 7.37 -0.09 -3.20
C ALA A 227 8.07 1.26 -2.97
N ALA A 228 7.41 2.17 -2.26
CA ALA A 228 7.94 3.51 -1.97
C ALA A 228 9.07 3.50 -0.92
N GLU A 229 9.19 2.43 -0.15
CA GLU A 229 10.11 2.34 1.00
C GLU A 229 9.83 3.47 2.00
N VAL A 230 10.83 4.25 2.38
CA VAL A 230 10.68 5.51 3.11
C VAL A 230 11.12 6.63 2.18
N THR A 231 10.17 7.46 1.77
CA THR A 231 10.42 8.51 0.77
C THR A 231 10.04 9.87 1.33
N PRO A 232 10.99 10.83 1.42
CA PRO A 232 10.70 12.17 1.89
C PRO A 232 9.77 12.92 0.92
N VAL A 233 8.95 13.80 1.49
CA VAL A 233 8.06 14.72 0.77
C VAL A 233 8.56 16.14 0.99
N SER A 234 8.87 16.84 -0.08
CA SER A 234 9.37 18.22 -0.04
C SER A 234 8.28 19.27 -0.14
N CYS A 235 7.14 18.91 -0.73
CA CYS A 235 6.04 19.85 -0.93
C CYS A 235 4.69 19.11 -0.98
N ILE A 236 3.69 19.69 -0.34
CA ILE A 236 2.27 19.37 -0.53
C ILE A 236 1.59 20.68 -0.93
N ALA A 237 0.98 20.71 -2.12
CA ALA A 237 0.34 21.92 -2.67
C ALA A 237 -1.05 21.61 -3.23
N GLU A 238 -1.91 22.58 -3.19
CA GLU A 238 -3.20 22.57 -3.86
C GLU A 238 -3.06 22.89 -5.36
#